data_7fc4a078a5877f3cb9e72368e0c26d0b
#
_entry.id   7fc4a078a5877f3cb9e72368e0c26d0b
#
_cell.length_a   1.000
_cell.length_b   1.000
_cell.length_c   1.000
_cell.angle_alpha   90.00
_cell.angle_beta   90.00
_cell.angle_gamma   90.00
#
_symmetry.space_group_name_H-M   'P 1'
#
loop_
_entity.id
_entity.type
_entity.pdbx_description
1 polymer ?
#
loop_
_entity_poly.entity_id
_entity_poly.type
_entity_poly.pdbx_seq_one_letter_code
_entity_poly.pdbx_strand_id
1 'polypeptide(L)'
;MIAPKILISACLLGRPVRYDGTAKPLSHPAIARWQAEGRLVGFCPEQAGGLPTPRPPAEIEDGLCGEDVIEGRARVVESTGRGVSAAFVEGGRNAVEFARANGCAFALLIDGSPSCGSGFIYDGSFSAVRHPGHGVTAALMRRAGIAVYSNREIDALVAHLDGEDGTEF
;
A
#
# COMPACT_ATOMS: atom_id res chain seq x y z
N MET A 1 18.85 5.83 19.61
CA MET A 1 17.77 5.03 19.01
C MET A 1 17.58 5.42 17.56
N ILE A 2 17.42 4.44 16.71
CA ILE A 2 17.13 4.68 15.30
C ILE A 2 15.62 4.90 15.17
N ALA A 3 15.23 6.04 14.59
CA ALA A 3 13.82 6.33 14.34
C ALA A 3 13.23 5.25 13.41
N PRO A 4 12.02 4.79 13.66
CA PRO A 4 11.40 3.77 12.80
C PRO A 4 11.22 4.29 11.38
N LYS A 5 11.44 3.41 10.41
CA LYS A 5 11.25 3.70 9.00
C LYS A 5 9.82 3.45 8.58
N ILE A 6 9.44 4.06 7.48
CA ILE A 6 8.11 4.01 6.91
C ILE A 6 8.23 3.43 5.50
N LEU A 7 7.56 2.31 5.23
CA LEU A 7 7.40 1.83 3.87
C LEU A 7 6.31 2.67 3.20
N ILE A 8 6.59 3.23 2.03
CA ILE A 8 5.64 4.10 1.33
C ILE A 8 5.40 3.55 -0.08
N SER A 9 4.15 3.60 -0.54
CA SER A 9 3.82 3.29 -1.93
C SER A 9 4.68 4.14 -2.85
N ALA A 10 5.45 3.50 -3.74
CA ALA A 10 6.46 4.19 -4.55
C ALA A 10 5.87 5.31 -5.41
N CYS A 11 4.62 5.17 -5.87
CA CYS A 11 3.94 6.20 -6.65
C CYS A 11 3.72 7.50 -5.85
N LEU A 12 3.62 7.42 -4.53
CA LEU A 12 3.49 8.60 -3.67
C LEU A 12 4.80 9.39 -3.57
N LEU A 13 5.94 8.79 -3.91
CA LEU A 13 7.23 9.45 -4.01
C LEU A 13 7.50 10.01 -5.41
N GLY A 14 6.56 9.89 -6.32
CA GLY A 14 6.71 10.37 -7.69
C GLY A 14 7.23 9.32 -8.68
N ARG A 15 7.35 8.06 -8.30
CA ARG A 15 7.75 7.00 -9.23
C ARG A 15 6.59 6.63 -10.15
N PRO A 16 6.82 6.53 -11.47
CA PRO A 16 5.74 6.27 -12.44
C PRO A 16 5.41 4.77 -12.52
N VAL A 17 4.95 4.20 -11.42
CA VAL A 17 4.73 2.75 -11.25
C VAL A 17 3.27 2.35 -11.13
N ARG A 18 2.34 3.32 -11.22
CA ARG A 18 0.91 3.00 -11.25
C ARG A 18 0.56 2.23 -12.51
N TYR A 19 -0.59 1.54 -12.49
CA TYR A 19 -1.03 0.68 -13.59
C TYR A 19 -0.96 1.36 -14.98
N ASP A 20 -1.22 2.66 -15.04
CA ASP A 20 -1.21 3.46 -16.28
C ASP A 20 0.15 4.10 -16.59
N GLY A 21 1.19 3.77 -15.83
CA GLY A 21 2.53 4.34 -16.00
C GLY A 21 2.69 5.74 -15.43
N THR A 22 1.75 6.19 -14.59
CA THR A 22 1.83 7.51 -13.95
C THR A 22 2.29 7.40 -12.50
N ALA A 23 2.60 8.54 -11.90
CA ALA A 23 2.85 8.70 -10.48
C ALA A 23 1.68 9.44 -9.84
N LYS A 24 1.64 9.44 -8.51
CA LYS A 24 0.70 10.26 -7.74
C LYS A 24 1.44 10.82 -6.52
N PRO A 25 2.35 11.78 -6.74
CA PRO A 25 3.16 12.32 -5.65
C PRO A 25 2.30 12.90 -4.54
N LEU A 26 2.63 12.56 -3.30
CA LEU A 26 1.96 13.13 -2.14
C LEU A 26 2.74 14.37 -1.69
N SER A 27 2.10 15.52 -1.79
CA SER A 27 2.67 16.79 -1.35
C SER A 27 2.30 17.05 0.10
N HIS A 28 3.29 16.94 1.00
CA HIS A 28 3.11 17.17 2.43
C HIS A 28 4.47 17.45 3.06
N PRO A 29 4.57 18.43 3.99
CA PRO A 29 5.86 18.76 4.63
C PRO A 29 6.54 17.55 5.29
N ALA A 30 5.77 16.63 5.85
CA ALA A 30 6.31 15.43 6.49
C ALA A 30 7.09 14.54 5.51
N ILE A 31 6.68 14.46 4.25
CA ILE A 31 7.36 13.65 3.23
C ILE A 31 8.80 14.16 3.04
N ALA A 32 8.98 15.47 2.84
CA ALA A 32 10.29 16.06 2.68
C ALA A 32 11.16 15.86 3.95
N ARG A 33 10.57 16.01 5.12
CA ARG A 33 11.25 15.81 6.40
C ARG A 33 11.72 14.37 6.56
N TRP A 34 10.83 13.40 6.34
CA TRP A 34 11.18 11.99 6.47
C TRP A 34 12.19 11.52 5.42
N GLN A 35 12.16 12.10 4.21
CA GLN A 35 13.18 11.83 3.19
C GLN A 35 14.54 12.34 3.66
N ALA A 36 14.60 13.56 4.18
CA ALA A 36 15.84 14.13 4.68
C ALA A 36 16.41 13.33 5.87
N GLU A 37 15.54 12.71 6.66
CA GLU A 37 15.91 11.86 7.79
C GLU A 37 16.26 10.42 7.38
N GLY A 38 16.10 10.07 6.10
CA GLY A 38 16.35 8.71 5.61
C GLY A 38 15.33 7.69 6.09
N ARG A 39 14.11 8.11 6.41
CA ARG A 39 13.06 7.26 7.01
C ARG A 39 12.12 6.63 5.99
N LEU A 40 12.10 7.08 4.74
CA LEU A 40 11.18 6.59 3.73
C LEU A 40 11.81 5.49 2.89
N VAL A 41 11.09 4.38 2.74
CA VAL A 41 11.48 3.25 1.91
C VAL A 41 10.36 3.02 0.90
N GLY A 42 10.61 3.37 -0.37
CA GLY A 42 9.61 3.26 -1.43
C GLY A 42 9.52 1.84 -1.98
N PHE A 43 8.30 1.38 -2.25
CA PHE A 43 8.05 0.02 -2.76
C PHE A 43 6.76 -0.02 -3.57
N CYS A 44 6.76 -0.76 -4.67
CA CYS A 44 5.55 -1.05 -5.45
C CYS A 44 5.27 -2.56 -5.41
N PRO A 45 4.28 -3.00 -4.62
CA PRO A 45 3.98 -4.42 -4.50
C PRO A 45 3.56 -5.07 -5.82
N GLU A 46 2.88 -4.33 -6.70
CA GLU A 46 2.41 -4.88 -7.97
C GLU A 46 3.60 -5.20 -8.89
N GLN A 47 4.58 -4.31 -8.99
CA GLN A 47 5.81 -4.59 -9.73
C GLN A 47 6.61 -5.73 -9.09
N ALA A 48 6.69 -5.75 -7.76
CA ALA A 48 7.39 -6.81 -7.03
C ALA A 48 6.74 -8.17 -7.21
N GLY A 49 5.44 -8.22 -7.51
CA GLY A 49 4.72 -9.44 -7.85
C GLY A 49 4.89 -9.88 -9.30
N GLY A 50 5.67 -9.13 -10.10
CA GLY A 50 5.96 -9.46 -11.47
C GLY A 50 5.04 -8.81 -12.50
N LEU A 51 4.19 -7.88 -12.09
CA LEU A 51 3.29 -7.21 -13.03
C LEU A 51 4.01 -6.09 -13.77
N PRO A 52 3.78 -5.95 -15.10
CA PRO A 52 4.42 -4.89 -15.88
C PRO A 52 3.81 -3.52 -15.62
N THR A 53 4.50 -2.48 -16.06
CA THR A 53 4.00 -1.11 -16.10
C THR A 53 4.17 -0.58 -17.53
N PRO A 54 3.10 -0.14 -18.23
CA PRO A 54 1.70 -0.15 -17.79
C PRO A 54 1.09 -1.55 -17.78
N ARG A 55 -0.08 -1.66 -17.11
CA ARG A 55 -0.87 -2.88 -17.00
C ARG A 55 -2.34 -2.52 -16.93
N PRO A 56 -3.25 -3.46 -17.25
CA PRO A 56 -4.68 -3.19 -17.10
C PRO A 56 -5.04 -2.89 -15.63
N PRO A 57 -6.02 -2.02 -15.38
CA PRO A 57 -6.50 -1.82 -14.02
C PRO A 57 -7.09 -3.12 -13.46
N ALA A 58 -6.93 -3.34 -12.16
CA ALA A 58 -7.42 -4.52 -11.47
C ALA A 58 -8.24 -4.12 -10.25
N GLU A 59 -9.22 -4.95 -9.90
CA GLU A 59 -10.05 -4.79 -8.71
C GLU A 59 -10.27 -6.15 -8.04
N ILE A 60 -10.57 -6.13 -6.74
CA ILE A 60 -10.99 -7.34 -6.03
C ILE A 60 -12.48 -7.55 -6.32
N GLU A 61 -12.83 -8.74 -6.78
CA GLU A 61 -14.19 -9.04 -7.22
C GLU A 61 -15.21 -9.10 -6.07
N ASP A 62 -16.47 -8.96 -6.42
CA ASP A 62 -17.64 -9.18 -5.53
C ASP A 62 -17.71 -8.29 -4.29
N GLY A 63 -17.11 -7.09 -4.33
CA GLY A 63 -17.11 -6.21 -3.18
C GLY A 63 -16.36 -6.76 -1.98
N LEU A 64 -15.47 -7.72 -2.20
CA LEU A 64 -14.66 -8.35 -1.16
C LEU A 64 -13.33 -7.61 -0.99
N CYS A 65 -12.52 -8.05 -0.03
CA CYS A 65 -11.31 -7.35 0.40
C CYS A 65 -10.06 -8.20 0.24
N GLY A 66 -8.90 -7.60 0.49
CA GLY A 66 -7.61 -8.29 0.42
C GLY A 66 -7.53 -9.51 1.34
N GLU A 67 -8.14 -9.46 2.51
CA GLU A 67 -8.22 -10.60 3.42
C GLU A 67 -8.89 -11.79 2.76
N ASP A 68 -9.94 -11.55 1.97
CA ASP A 68 -10.64 -12.59 1.24
C ASP A 68 -9.78 -13.20 0.13
N VAL A 69 -8.95 -12.38 -0.52
CA VAL A 69 -7.99 -12.86 -1.54
C VAL A 69 -6.95 -13.76 -0.90
N ILE A 70 -6.39 -13.35 0.23
CA ILE A 70 -5.37 -14.13 0.96
C ILE A 70 -5.92 -15.49 1.38
N GLU A 71 -7.19 -15.55 1.77
CA GLU A 71 -7.85 -16.77 2.23
C GLU A 71 -8.54 -17.57 1.12
N GLY A 72 -8.41 -17.13 -0.13
CA GLY A 72 -8.94 -17.87 -1.30
C GLY A 72 -10.42 -17.70 -1.54
N ARG A 73 -11.07 -16.70 -0.91
CA ARG A 73 -12.50 -16.44 -1.08
C ARG A 73 -12.82 -15.44 -2.18
N ALA A 74 -11.81 -14.72 -2.66
CA ALA A 74 -11.97 -13.71 -3.71
C ALA A 74 -10.77 -13.72 -4.63
N ARG A 75 -10.94 -13.17 -5.83
CA ARG A 75 -9.86 -13.00 -6.80
C ARG A 75 -9.60 -11.53 -7.06
N VAL A 76 -8.35 -11.20 -7.36
CA VAL A 76 -8.01 -9.94 -8.02
C VAL A 76 -8.11 -10.19 -9.52
N VAL A 77 -8.90 -9.37 -10.21
CA VAL A 77 -9.20 -9.55 -11.63
C VAL A 77 -8.88 -8.26 -12.38
N GLU A 78 -8.21 -8.39 -13.52
CA GLU A 78 -7.98 -7.26 -14.42
C GLU A 78 -9.25 -6.92 -15.19
N SER A 79 -9.34 -5.71 -15.71
CA SER A 79 -10.47 -5.27 -16.56
C SER A 79 -10.66 -6.14 -17.79
N THR A 80 -9.62 -6.87 -18.21
CA THR A 80 -9.66 -7.85 -19.31
C THR A 80 -10.31 -9.17 -18.91
N GLY A 81 -10.58 -9.40 -17.62
CA GLY A 81 -11.11 -10.65 -17.09
C GLY A 81 -10.02 -11.60 -16.58
N ARG A 82 -8.74 -11.28 -16.77
CA ARG A 82 -7.62 -12.12 -16.32
C ARG A 82 -7.49 -12.08 -14.82
N GLY A 83 -7.41 -13.24 -14.16
CA GLY A 83 -7.10 -13.33 -12.73
C GLY A 83 -5.63 -13.11 -12.45
N VAL A 84 -5.32 -12.26 -11.48
CA VAL A 84 -3.94 -11.89 -11.11
C VAL A 84 -3.70 -12.01 -9.60
N SER A 85 -4.52 -12.79 -8.90
CA SER A 85 -4.44 -12.95 -7.44
C SER A 85 -3.07 -13.38 -6.97
N ALA A 86 -2.43 -14.36 -7.65
CA ALA A 86 -1.11 -14.86 -7.26
C ALA A 86 -0.05 -13.77 -7.28
N ALA A 87 -0.06 -12.90 -8.31
CA ALA A 87 0.88 -11.79 -8.41
C ALA A 87 0.67 -10.77 -7.28
N PHE A 88 -0.57 -10.48 -6.92
CA PHE A 88 -0.89 -9.57 -5.83
C PHE A 88 -0.48 -10.13 -4.47
N VAL A 89 -0.72 -11.40 -4.22
CA VAL A 89 -0.31 -12.05 -2.97
C VAL A 89 1.22 -12.11 -2.86
N GLU A 90 1.91 -12.49 -3.94
CA GLU A 90 3.37 -12.53 -3.98
C GLU A 90 3.96 -11.15 -3.75
N GLY A 91 3.44 -10.14 -4.43
CA GLY A 91 3.89 -8.76 -4.26
C GLY A 91 3.67 -8.24 -2.84
N GLY A 92 2.55 -8.61 -2.22
CA GLY A 92 2.27 -8.24 -0.84
C GLY A 92 3.20 -8.92 0.16
N ARG A 93 3.51 -10.20 -0.06
CA ARG A 93 4.48 -10.93 0.76
C ARG A 93 5.87 -10.31 0.63
N ASN A 94 6.29 -9.98 -0.57
CA ASN A 94 7.56 -9.30 -0.82
C ASN A 94 7.61 -7.94 -0.12
N ALA A 95 6.51 -7.22 -0.10
CA ALA A 95 6.42 -5.93 0.60
C ALA A 95 6.63 -6.10 2.11
N VAL A 96 6.03 -7.12 2.72
CA VAL A 96 6.20 -7.40 4.15
C VAL A 96 7.66 -7.76 4.47
N GLU A 97 8.28 -8.63 3.67
CA GLU A 97 9.68 -8.98 3.84
C GLU A 97 10.60 -7.77 3.71
N PHE A 98 10.34 -6.94 2.70
CA PHE A 98 11.12 -5.71 2.47
C PHE A 98 10.96 -4.73 3.64
N ALA A 99 9.76 -4.57 4.16
CA ALA A 99 9.52 -3.74 5.33
C ALA A 99 10.29 -4.23 6.55
N ARG A 100 10.26 -5.53 6.81
CA ARG A 100 11.00 -6.13 7.93
C ARG A 100 12.50 -5.97 7.77
N ALA A 101 13.03 -6.25 6.57
CA ALA A 101 14.46 -6.14 6.29
C ALA A 101 14.98 -4.71 6.44
N ASN A 102 14.11 -3.71 6.25
CA ASN A 102 14.47 -2.29 6.34
C ASN A 102 14.05 -1.63 7.66
N GLY A 103 13.53 -2.39 8.61
CA GLY A 103 13.13 -1.85 9.91
C GLY A 103 11.90 -0.93 9.85
N CYS A 104 10.98 -1.19 8.92
CA CYS A 104 9.77 -0.40 8.77
C CYS A 104 8.68 -0.89 9.74
N ALA A 105 8.36 -0.07 10.74
CA ALA A 105 7.26 -0.33 11.67
C ALA A 105 5.93 0.25 11.16
N PHE A 106 5.98 1.11 10.17
CA PHE A 106 4.83 1.83 9.61
C PHE A 106 4.80 1.70 8.10
N ALA A 107 3.60 1.77 7.53
CA ALA A 107 3.40 1.83 6.09
C ALA A 107 2.42 2.95 5.74
N LEU A 108 2.76 3.74 4.74
CA LEU A 108 1.92 4.80 4.18
C LEU A 108 1.59 4.40 2.75
N LEU A 109 0.35 3.96 2.53
CA LEU A 109 -0.04 3.31 1.29
C LEU A 109 -1.13 4.11 0.55
N ILE A 110 -1.07 4.08 -0.78
CA ILE A 110 -2.05 4.79 -1.60
C ILE A 110 -3.42 4.09 -1.57
N ASP A 111 -4.47 4.86 -1.36
CA ASP A 111 -5.85 4.37 -1.40
C ASP A 111 -6.28 4.00 -2.83
N GLY A 112 -7.30 3.15 -2.91
CA GLY A 112 -7.93 2.73 -4.16
C GLY A 112 -7.27 1.54 -4.83
N SER A 113 -5.99 1.30 -4.59
CA SER A 113 -5.29 0.14 -5.15
C SER A 113 -5.79 -1.17 -4.52
N PRO A 114 -6.03 -2.23 -5.32
CA PRO A 114 -6.34 -3.55 -4.75
C PRO A 114 -5.17 -4.17 -3.99
N SER A 115 -3.99 -3.59 -4.09
CA SER A 115 -2.81 -3.95 -3.32
C SER A 115 -2.65 -3.05 -2.08
N CYS A 116 -2.50 -1.76 -2.29
CA CYS A 116 -2.10 -0.79 -1.27
C CYS A 116 -3.27 -0.13 -0.53
N GLY A 117 -4.50 -0.18 -1.04
CA GLY A 117 -5.64 0.50 -0.43
C GLY A 117 -5.84 0.09 1.02
N SER A 118 -6.01 1.07 1.91
CA SER A 118 -6.23 0.82 3.33
C SER A 118 -7.48 1.52 3.87
N GLY A 119 -7.84 2.67 3.34
CA GLY A 119 -9.09 3.36 3.67
C GLY A 119 -10.25 2.89 2.79
N PHE A 120 -9.99 2.75 1.50
CA PHE A 120 -10.97 2.22 0.55
C PHE A 120 -10.29 1.50 -0.60
N ILE A 121 -11.07 0.62 -1.24
CA ILE A 121 -10.74 -0.02 -2.52
C ILE A 121 -11.98 0.05 -3.40
N TYR A 122 -11.88 -0.44 -4.64
CA TYR A 122 -13.04 -0.50 -5.55
C TYR A 122 -13.72 -1.87 -5.47
N ASP A 123 -15.02 -1.92 -5.82
CA ASP A 123 -15.90 -3.06 -5.51
C ASP A 123 -15.81 -4.24 -6.50
N GLY A 124 -14.99 -4.13 -7.53
CA GLY A 124 -14.84 -5.20 -8.52
C GLY A 124 -15.73 -5.05 -9.76
N SER A 125 -16.60 -4.05 -9.79
CA SER A 125 -17.49 -3.81 -10.92
C SER A 125 -16.87 -2.98 -12.04
N PHE A 126 -15.68 -2.40 -11.81
CA PHE A 126 -15.01 -1.46 -12.71
C PHE A 126 -15.90 -0.25 -13.06
N SER A 127 -16.71 0.18 -12.10
CA SER A 127 -17.67 1.28 -12.25
C SER A 127 -17.36 2.45 -11.32
N ALA A 128 -16.13 2.53 -10.82
CA ALA A 128 -15.65 3.55 -9.88
C ALA A 128 -16.44 3.59 -8.57
N VAL A 129 -16.99 2.47 -8.14
CA VAL A 129 -17.69 2.34 -6.87
C VAL A 129 -16.70 1.97 -5.77
N ARG A 130 -16.52 2.86 -4.80
CA ARG A 130 -15.63 2.66 -3.67
C ARG A 130 -16.36 1.97 -2.52
N HIS A 131 -15.61 1.15 -1.77
CA HIS A 131 -16.09 0.66 -0.49
C HIS A 131 -14.95 0.61 0.53
N PRO A 132 -15.24 0.71 1.84
CA PRO A 132 -14.22 0.55 2.86
C PRO A 132 -13.61 -0.84 2.81
N GLY A 133 -12.29 -0.93 2.93
CA GLY A 133 -11.62 -2.21 2.92
C GLY A 133 -10.14 -2.09 2.63
N HIS A 134 -9.44 -3.21 2.72
CA HIS A 134 -8.00 -3.29 2.51
C HIS A 134 -7.68 -4.02 1.21
N GLY A 135 -6.67 -3.53 0.50
CA GLY A 135 -6.02 -4.30 -0.55
C GLY A 135 -5.20 -5.44 0.03
N VAL A 136 -4.66 -6.28 -0.84
CA VAL A 136 -3.92 -7.49 -0.43
C VAL A 136 -2.68 -7.14 0.40
N THR A 137 -1.87 -6.19 -0.05
CA THR A 137 -0.65 -5.78 0.67
C THR A 137 -0.98 -5.12 2.01
N ALA A 138 -1.97 -4.23 2.04
CA ALA A 138 -2.39 -3.59 3.28
C ALA A 138 -2.83 -4.62 4.32
N ALA A 139 -3.60 -5.64 3.90
CA ALA A 139 -4.04 -6.72 4.78
C ALA A 139 -2.87 -7.55 5.31
N LEU A 140 -1.91 -7.90 4.44
CA LEU A 140 -0.72 -8.67 4.85
C LEU A 140 0.16 -7.88 5.82
N MET A 141 0.33 -6.58 5.59
CA MET A 141 1.09 -5.71 6.49
C MET A 141 0.45 -5.64 7.86
N ARG A 142 -0.85 -5.46 7.93
CA ARG A 142 -1.58 -5.43 9.21
C ARG A 142 -1.44 -6.75 9.96
N ARG A 143 -1.56 -7.88 9.28
CA ARG A 143 -1.35 -9.21 9.87
C ARG A 143 0.08 -9.39 10.40
N ALA A 144 1.05 -8.72 9.79
CA ALA A 144 2.45 -8.76 10.21
C ALA A 144 2.76 -7.79 11.37
N GLY A 145 1.77 -7.03 11.85
CA GLY A 145 1.94 -6.09 12.94
C GLY A 145 2.50 -4.73 12.53
N ILE A 146 2.53 -4.44 11.22
CA ILE A 146 2.94 -3.13 10.70
C ILE A 146 1.74 -2.21 10.75
N ALA A 147 1.90 -1.00 11.31
CA ALA A 147 0.83 -0.01 11.38
C ALA A 147 0.63 0.63 10.00
N VAL A 148 -0.55 0.44 9.41
CA VAL A 148 -0.85 0.89 8.06
C VAL A 148 -1.70 2.17 8.10
N TYR A 149 -1.27 3.16 7.33
CA TYR A 149 -1.98 4.43 7.13
C TYR A 149 -2.20 4.66 5.64
N SER A 150 -3.37 5.18 5.27
CA SER A 150 -3.59 5.61 3.89
C SER A 150 -2.91 6.97 3.65
N ASN A 151 -2.67 7.30 2.37
CA ASN A 151 -2.13 8.61 2.00
C ASN A 151 -3.01 9.77 2.48
N ARG A 152 -4.29 9.52 2.73
CA ARG A 152 -5.23 10.52 3.26
C ARG A 152 -5.14 10.67 4.77
N GLU A 153 -4.45 9.77 5.44
CA GLU A 153 -4.26 9.73 6.89
C GLU A 153 -2.85 10.15 7.31
N ILE A 154 -2.12 10.84 6.44
CA ILE A 154 -0.73 11.22 6.73
C ILE A 154 -0.62 12.05 8.02
N ASP A 155 -1.60 12.90 8.31
CA ASP A 155 -1.58 13.70 9.54
C ASP A 155 -1.71 12.83 10.78
N ALA A 156 -2.49 11.75 10.70
CA ALA A 156 -2.59 10.78 11.79
C ALA A 156 -1.27 10.04 12.01
N LEU A 157 -0.56 9.70 10.92
CA LEU A 157 0.77 9.09 11.03
C LEU A 157 1.77 10.05 11.66
N VAL A 158 1.75 11.32 11.26
CA VAL A 158 2.60 12.36 11.87
C VAL A 158 2.34 12.43 13.38
N ALA A 159 1.08 12.50 13.79
CA ALA A 159 0.71 12.56 15.19
C ALA A 159 1.15 11.32 15.97
N HIS A 160 1.05 10.14 15.37
CA HIS A 160 1.51 8.90 15.99
C HIS A 160 3.02 8.91 16.22
N LEU A 161 3.78 9.30 15.19
CA LEU A 161 5.24 9.36 15.29
C LEU A 161 5.70 10.44 16.28
N ASP A 162 5.08 11.61 16.26
CA ASP A 162 5.41 12.69 17.18
C ASP A 162 5.02 12.33 18.63
N GLY A 163 3.93 11.59 18.81
CA GLY A 163 3.52 11.09 20.11
C GLY A 163 4.48 10.06 20.69
N GLU A 164 5.05 9.18 19.84
CA GLU A 164 6.09 8.23 20.27
C GLU A 164 7.38 8.96 20.63
N ASP A 165 7.78 9.95 19.83
CA ASP A 165 8.95 10.79 20.11
C ASP A 165 8.73 11.65 21.37
N GLY A 166 7.47 12.00 21.66
CA GLY A 166 7.08 12.82 22.81
C GLY A 166 6.93 12.06 24.12
N THR A 167 7.04 10.74 24.13
CA THR A 167 6.89 9.93 25.34
C THR A 167 8.16 9.75 26.16
N GLU A 168 9.23 10.40 25.76
CA GLU A 168 10.49 10.41 26.50
C GLU A 168 10.50 11.54 27.55
N PHE A 169 9.61 11.44 28.50
CA PHE A 169 9.63 12.35 29.65
C PHE A 169 10.04 11.62 30.91
#